data_79446d613e95fd4cb42ae85b9e6f2714
#
_entry.id   79446d613e95fd4cb42ae85b9e6f2714
#
_cell.length_a   1.000
_cell.length_b   1.000
_cell.length_c   1.000
_cell.angle_alpha   90.00
_cell.angle_beta   90.00
_cell.angle_gamma   90.00
#
_symmetry.space_group_name_H-M   'P 1'
#
loop_
_entity.id
_entity.type
_entity.pdbx_description
1 polymer ?
#
loop_
_entity_poly.entity_id
_entity_poly.type
_entity_poly.pdbx_seq_one_letter_code
_entity_poly.pdbx_strand_id
1 'polypeptide(L)'
;MTSLTKVVAAVAGCSAIVNGAVIPAENGLHTTTLQTRDTAKGTGHILSKREPVTIAILTAAGTAAVTAIVNEAVSAAAAFIGDISNFDAGREAFTVQTTETMMANNPDPERFQAAACYNKAFSVADPANIDGQSSVEFRLGILNTDYECMYIAAPNQFFTEGDGGLINLSFTHTDRCTFDQETADLTCV
;
A
#
# COMPACT_ATOMS: atom_id res chain seq x y z
N MET A 1 -7.04 -3.25 -58.50
CA MET A 1 -6.02 -4.10 -57.93
C MET A 1 -5.22 -3.24 -56.95
N THR A 2 -5.64 -3.20 -55.70
CA THR A 2 -5.01 -2.39 -54.65
C THR A 2 -4.39 -3.33 -53.61
N SER A 3 -3.07 -3.26 -53.54
CA SER A 3 -2.22 -4.05 -52.64
C SER A 3 -2.37 -3.56 -51.21
N LEU A 4 -2.78 -4.42 -50.26
CA LEU A 4 -2.77 -4.18 -48.82
C LEU A 4 -1.35 -4.52 -48.30
N THR A 5 -0.62 -3.50 -47.87
CA THR A 5 0.64 -3.66 -47.13
C THR A 5 0.31 -3.87 -45.65
N LYS A 6 0.64 -5.05 -45.14
CA LYS A 6 0.56 -5.37 -43.71
C LYS A 6 1.76 -4.74 -43.00
N VAL A 7 1.48 -3.81 -42.08
CA VAL A 7 2.49 -3.30 -41.14
C VAL A 7 2.52 -4.25 -39.94
N VAL A 8 3.61 -4.95 -39.79
CA VAL A 8 3.92 -5.73 -38.58
C VAL A 8 4.62 -4.81 -37.62
N ALA A 9 3.94 -4.42 -36.52
CA ALA A 9 4.57 -3.72 -35.40
C ALA A 9 5.32 -4.75 -34.52
N ALA A 10 6.63 -4.69 -34.54
CA ALA A 10 7.48 -5.43 -33.61
C ALA A 10 7.43 -4.71 -32.26
N VAL A 11 6.83 -5.37 -31.25
CA VAL A 11 6.94 -4.94 -29.85
C VAL A 11 8.31 -5.41 -29.33
N ALA A 12 9.25 -4.47 -29.26
CA ALA A 12 10.52 -4.70 -28.58
C ALA A 12 10.27 -4.67 -27.07
N GLY A 13 10.35 -5.83 -26.41
CA GLY A 13 10.33 -5.95 -24.97
C GLY A 13 11.57 -5.30 -24.36
N CYS A 14 11.41 -4.16 -23.70
CA CYS A 14 12.42 -3.61 -22.80
C CYS A 14 12.28 -4.30 -21.45
N SER A 15 13.14 -5.29 -21.19
CA SER A 15 13.40 -5.76 -19.83
C SER A 15 14.22 -4.70 -19.11
N ALA A 16 13.58 -3.86 -18.33
CA ALA A 16 14.26 -2.96 -17.42
C ALA A 16 14.65 -3.75 -16.16
N ILE A 17 15.94 -4.02 -16.00
CA ILE A 17 16.52 -4.46 -14.74
C ILE A 17 16.53 -3.23 -13.84
N VAL A 18 15.62 -3.15 -12.86
CA VAL A 18 15.59 -2.06 -11.89
C VAL A 18 16.51 -2.44 -10.74
N ASN A 19 17.77 -2.05 -10.83
CA ASN A 19 18.61 -1.89 -9.65
C ASN A 19 18.09 -0.68 -8.86
N GLY A 20 17.73 -0.92 -7.60
CA GLY A 20 17.30 0.03 -6.58
C GLY A 20 17.49 1.53 -6.89
N ALA A 21 16.63 2.10 -7.68
CA ALA A 21 16.55 3.52 -7.87
C ALA A 21 15.43 4.06 -6.98
N VAL A 22 15.82 4.87 -6.01
CA VAL A 22 14.91 5.79 -5.33
C VAL A 22 14.28 6.66 -6.42
N ILE A 23 12.99 6.49 -6.66
CA ILE A 23 12.26 7.36 -7.58
C ILE A 23 12.09 8.71 -6.87
N PRO A 24 12.62 9.82 -7.41
CA PRO A 24 12.31 11.11 -6.82
C PRO A 24 10.81 11.37 -6.98
N ALA A 25 10.17 11.77 -5.90
CA ALA A 25 8.76 12.12 -5.88
C ALA A 25 8.54 13.44 -6.65
N GLU A 26 8.31 13.35 -7.96
CA GLU A 26 8.02 14.54 -8.81
C GLU A 26 6.52 14.74 -9.09
N ASN A 27 5.60 14.05 -8.41
CA ASN A 27 4.18 14.15 -8.73
C ASN A 27 3.28 14.52 -7.54
N GLY A 28 3.79 15.21 -6.51
CA GLY A 28 2.95 15.67 -5.39
C GLY A 28 2.30 14.54 -4.59
N LEU A 29 2.87 13.33 -4.64
CA LEU A 29 2.49 12.20 -3.80
C LEU A 29 3.40 12.15 -2.58
N HIS A 30 2.82 12.12 -1.39
CA HIS A 30 3.54 11.99 -0.14
C HIS A 30 3.21 10.64 0.50
N THR A 31 4.24 9.88 0.82
CA THR A 31 4.12 8.72 1.69
C THR A 31 4.42 9.15 3.11
N THR A 32 3.42 9.07 3.97
CA THR A 32 3.55 9.47 5.37
C THR A 32 3.59 8.23 6.24
N THR A 33 4.66 8.13 6.98
CA THR A 33 4.92 7.05 7.92
C THR A 33 5.38 7.66 9.23
N LEU A 34 4.84 7.21 10.36
CA LEU A 34 5.33 7.61 11.67
C LEU A 34 6.65 6.90 11.97
N GLN A 35 7.74 7.65 12.01
CA GLN A 35 8.98 7.16 12.58
C GLN A 35 8.89 7.27 14.11
N THR A 36 8.49 6.19 14.77
CA THR A 36 8.73 6.09 16.21
C THR A 36 10.22 5.95 16.45
N ARG A 37 10.81 6.97 17.08
CA ARG A 37 12.15 6.88 17.68
C ARG A 37 12.04 6.05 18.94
N ASP A 38 11.79 4.77 18.82
CA ASP A 38 11.97 3.85 19.93
C ASP A 38 13.24 3.05 19.72
N THR A 39 14.25 3.41 20.51
CA THR A 39 15.34 2.54 20.89
C THR A 39 14.81 1.40 21.79
N ALA A 40 13.76 0.72 21.35
CA ALA A 40 13.39 -0.57 21.91
C ALA A 40 14.25 -1.61 21.19
N LYS A 41 15.17 -2.23 21.91
CA LYS A 41 15.79 -3.49 21.57
C LYS A 41 14.68 -4.54 21.39
N GLY A 42 14.00 -4.51 20.25
CA GLY A 42 13.15 -5.60 19.81
C GLY A 42 14.04 -6.79 19.57
N THR A 43 13.83 -7.85 20.32
CA THR A 43 14.40 -9.17 20.05
C THR A 43 13.74 -9.64 18.75
N GLY A 44 14.32 -9.22 17.60
CA GLY A 44 13.89 -9.70 16.30
C GLY A 44 14.02 -11.22 16.30
N HIS A 45 12.92 -11.92 16.12
CA HIS A 45 12.94 -13.35 15.87
C HIS A 45 13.63 -13.57 14.53
N ILE A 46 14.91 -13.86 14.56
CA ILE A 46 15.66 -14.30 13.39
C ILE A 46 15.18 -15.74 13.13
N LEU A 47 14.26 -15.89 12.17
CA LEU A 47 13.89 -17.20 11.68
C LEU A 47 15.08 -17.77 10.92
N SER A 48 15.68 -18.82 11.47
CA SER A 48 16.86 -19.53 10.92
C SER A 48 16.58 -20.26 9.60
N LYS A 49 15.33 -20.32 9.16
CA LYS A 49 14.89 -20.92 7.92
C LYS A 49 14.09 -19.85 7.18
N ARG A 50 14.40 -19.60 5.93
CA ARG A 50 13.63 -18.68 5.09
C ARG A 50 12.20 -19.22 4.96
N GLU A 51 11.34 -18.75 5.85
CA GLU A 51 9.91 -18.98 5.72
C GLU A 51 9.39 -17.99 4.67
N PRO A 52 8.63 -18.45 3.68
CA PRO A 52 8.09 -17.56 2.66
C PRO A 52 7.10 -16.58 3.29
N VAL A 53 7.15 -15.35 2.85
CA VAL A 53 6.07 -14.40 3.09
C VAL A 53 4.84 -14.89 2.35
N THR A 54 3.71 -14.94 3.04
CA THR A 54 2.42 -15.27 2.45
C THR A 54 1.47 -14.12 2.71
N ILE A 55 0.81 -13.65 1.66
CA ILE A 55 -0.23 -12.63 1.74
C ILE A 55 -1.51 -13.23 1.18
N ALA A 56 -2.59 -13.12 1.94
CA ALA A 56 -3.90 -13.60 1.55
C ALA A 56 -4.94 -12.50 1.70
N ILE A 57 -5.69 -12.23 0.64
CA ILE A 57 -6.85 -11.35 0.69
C ILE A 57 -8.01 -12.16 1.28
N LEU A 58 -8.48 -11.73 2.45
CA LEU A 58 -9.55 -12.42 3.19
C LEU A 58 -10.93 -11.98 2.73
N THR A 59 -11.13 -10.66 2.64
CA THR A 59 -12.37 -10.04 2.17
C THR A 59 -12.04 -8.79 1.37
N ALA A 60 -12.96 -8.43 0.48
CA ALA A 60 -12.84 -7.19 -0.28
C ALA A 60 -14.24 -6.59 -0.49
N ALA A 61 -14.37 -5.28 -0.32
CA ALA A 61 -15.60 -4.54 -0.46
C ALA A 61 -15.35 -3.23 -1.23
N GLY A 62 -16.31 -2.83 -2.05
CA GLY A 62 -16.23 -1.61 -2.85
C GLY A 62 -16.53 -1.82 -4.32
N THR A 63 -16.22 -0.83 -5.13
CA THR A 63 -16.37 -0.90 -6.59
C THR A 63 -15.42 -1.94 -7.16
N ALA A 64 -15.89 -2.86 -7.98
CA ALA A 64 -15.12 -4.01 -8.47
C ALA A 64 -13.80 -3.59 -9.15
N ALA A 65 -13.80 -2.50 -9.93
CA ALA A 65 -12.58 -2.00 -10.57
C ALA A 65 -11.55 -1.47 -9.56
N VAL A 66 -12.02 -0.74 -8.53
CA VAL A 66 -11.16 -0.21 -7.47
C VAL A 66 -10.59 -1.34 -6.62
N THR A 67 -11.44 -2.28 -6.23
CA THR A 67 -11.04 -3.47 -5.47
C THR A 67 -9.99 -4.31 -6.23
N ALA A 68 -10.12 -4.43 -7.54
CA ALA A 68 -9.14 -5.14 -8.36
C ALA A 68 -7.75 -4.47 -8.31
N ILE A 69 -7.69 -3.14 -8.32
CA ILE A 69 -6.43 -2.39 -8.22
C ILE A 69 -5.80 -2.55 -6.84
N VAL A 70 -6.60 -2.49 -5.76
CA VAL A 70 -6.09 -2.74 -4.40
C VAL A 70 -5.50 -4.15 -4.31
N ASN A 71 -6.20 -5.16 -4.83
CA ASN A 71 -5.73 -6.54 -4.81
C ASN A 71 -4.46 -6.76 -5.64
N GLU A 72 -4.32 -6.05 -6.76
CA GLU A 72 -3.09 -6.04 -7.56
C GLU A 72 -1.93 -5.39 -6.81
N ALA A 73 -2.16 -4.26 -6.14
CA ALA A 73 -1.16 -3.58 -5.32
C ALA A 73 -0.67 -4.47 -4.17
N VAL A 74 -1.58 -5.15 -3.47
CA VAL A 74 -1.28 -6.14 -2.43
C VAL A 74 -0.43 -7.29 -2.98
N SER A 75 -0.76 -7.80 -4.17
CA SER A 75 -0.01 -8.88 -4.81
C SER A 75 1.39 -8.42 -5.25
N ALA A 76 1.52 -7.20 -5.75
CA ALA A 76 2.80 -6.60 -6.12
C ALA A 76 3.70 -6.40 -4.89
N ALA A 77 3.15 -5.92 -3.78
CA ALA A 77 3.87 -5.81 -2.50
C ALA A 77 4.35 -7.19 -2.01
N ALA A 78 3.53 -8.23 -2.11
CA ALA A 78 3.90 -9.60 -1.78
C ALA A 78 5.14 -10.08 -2.57
N ALA A 79 5.16 -9.80 -3.86
CA ALA A 79 6.28 -10.18 -4.72
C ALA A 79 7.56 -9.40 -4.37
N PHE A 80 7.42 -8.12 -4.00
CA PHE A 80 8.54 -7.26 -3.61
C PHE A 80 9.23 -7.73 -2.32
N ILE A 81 8.46 -8.18 -1.31
CA ILE A 81 8.96 -8.52 0.02
C ILE A 81 9.39 -10.00 0.16
N GLY A 82 9.32 -10.80 -0.91
CA GLY A 82 9.54 -12.25 -0.88
C GLY A 82 10.85 -12.72 -0.25
N ASP A 83 11.88 -11.87 -0.21
CA ASP A 83 13.20 -12.17 0.37
C ASP A 83 13.41 -11.61 1.78
N ILE A 84 12.43 -10.91 2.35
CA ILE A 84 12.55 -10.31 3.68
C ILE A 84 12.30 -11.40 4.73
N SER A 85 13.26 -11.59 5.63
CA SER A 85 13.22 -12.62 6.69
C SER A 85 12.84 -12.07 8.07
N ASN A 86 12.72 -10.74 8.21
CA ASN A 86 12.31 -10.08 9.44
C ASN A 86 10.83 -9.70 9.35
N PHE A 87 10.02 -10.07 10.34
CA PHE A 87 8.57 -9.88 10.33
C PHE A 87 8.20 -8.38 10.31
N ASP A 88 8.82 -7.56 11.14
CA ASP A 88 8.49 -6.14 11.22
C ASP A 88 8.97 -5.39 9.98
N ALA A 89 10.16 -5.69 9.46
CA ALA A 89 10.63 -5.11 8.20
C ALA A 89 9.75 -5.54 7.01
N GLY A 90 9.24 -6.77 7.03
CA GLY A 90 8.30 -7.25 6.01
C GLY A 90 6.95 -6.52 6.08
N ARG A 91 6.44 -6.27 7.27
CA ARG A 91 5.20 -5.51 7.49
C ARG A 91 5.33 -4.06 7.01
N GLU A 92 6.42 -3.39 7.39
CA GLU A 92 6.72 -2.03 6.93
C GLU A 92 6.80 -1.96 5.41
N ALA A 93 7.60 -2.83 4.79
CA ALA A 93 7.71 -2.91 3.34
C ALA A 93 6.36 -3.21 2.67
N PHE A 94 5.53 -4.06 3.28
CA PHE A 94 4.20 -4.39 2.77
C PHE A 94 3.28 -3.17 2.75
N THR A 95 3.13 -2.47 3.87
CA THR A 95 2.20 -1.34 3.96
C THR A 95 2.62 -0.19 3.03
N VAL A 96 3.91 0.16 3.03
CA VAL A 96 4.46 1.22 2.18
C VAL A 96 4.30 0.86 0.70
N GLN A 97 4.78 -0.32 0.29
CA GLN A 97 4.72 -0.73 -1.12
C GLN A 97 3.28 -0.85 -1.62
N THR A 98 2.36 -1.31 -0.78
CA THR A 98 0.94 -1.42 -1.16
C THR A 98 0.33 -0.04 -1.38
N THR A 99 0.48 0.90 -0.45
CA THR A 99 -0.12 2.24 -0.58
C THR A 99 0.51 3.05 -1.72
N GLU A 100 1.82 2.95 -1.95
CA GLU A 100 2.51 3.57 -3.08
C GLU A 100 2.02 3.00 -4.42
N THR A 101 1.90 1.67 -4.51
CA THR A 101 1.39 1.01 -5.73
C THR A 101 -0.07 1.38 -6.00
N MET A 102 -0.91 1.43 -4.96
CA MET A 102 -2.29 1.90 -5.09
C MET A 102 -2.33 3.30 -5.67
N MET A 103 -1.60 4.26 -5.09
CA MET A 103 -1.64 5.65 -5.58
C MET A 103 -0.99 5.83 -6.95
N ALA A 104 0.02 5.05 -7.30
CA ALA A 104 0.60 5.04 -8.64
C ALA A 104 -0.38 4.53 -9.71
N ASN A 105 -1.31 3.64 -9.34
CA ASN A 105 -2.37 3.09 -10.21
C ASN A 105 -3.76 3.63 -9.86
N ASN A 106 -3.83 4.83 -9.29
CA ASN A 106 -5.07 5.44 -8.83
C ASN A 106 -6.10 5.53 -9.99
N PRO A 107 -7.27 4.88 -9.87
CA PRO A 107 -8.25 4.82 -10.95
C PRO A 107 -9.02 6.13 -11.16
N ASP A 108 -9.02 7.01 -10.15
CA ASP A 108 -9.71 8.29 -10.19
C ASP A 108 -8.96 9.32 -9.32
N PRO A 109 -7.90 9.97 -9.87
CA PRO A 109 -7.07 10.93 -9.13
C PRO A 109 -7.81 12.20 -8.68
N GLU A 110 -8.96 12.51 -9.27
CA GLU A 110 -9.79 13.63 -8.83
C GLU A 110 -10.58 13.28 -7.56
N ARG A 111 -10.98 12.04 -7.43
CA ARG A 111 -11.76 11.52 -6.31
C ARG A 111 -10.88 11.02 -5.17
N PHE A 112 -9.96 10.10 -5.45
CA PHE A 112 -9.14 9.44 -4.43
C PHE A 112 -7.89 10.25 -4.15
N GLN A 113 -7.79 10.76 -2.94
CA GLN A 113 -6.69 11.64 -2.53
C GLN A 113 -5.66 10.91 -1.67
N ALA A 114 -5.99 9.72 -1.15
CA ALA A 114 -5.07 8.90 -0.41
C ALA A 114 -5.36 7.40 -0.56
N ALA A 115 -4.33 6.59 -0.29
CA ALA A 115 -4.42 5.18 0.00
C ALA A 115 -3.93 4.92 1.42
N ALA A 116 -4.60 4.03 2.14
CA ALA A 116 -4.27 3.64 3.50
C ALA A 116 -4.13 2.13 3.61
N CYS A 117 -3.17 1.65 4.41
CA CYS A 117 -3.13 0.28 4.94
C CYS A 117 -2.88 0.36 6.44
N TYR A 118 -3.77 -0.23 7.25
CA TYR A 118 -3.69 -0.16 8.71
C TYR A 118 -4.12 -1.48 9.36
N ASN A 119 -3.42 -1.89 10.42
CA ASN A 119 -3.67 -3.15 11.11
C ASN A 119 -4.30 -2.99 12.50
N LYS A 120 -4.83 -1.81 12.82
CA LYS A 120 -5.54 -1.54 14.07
C LYS A 120 -6.94 -1.02 13.75
N ALA A 121 -7.75 -0.85 14.79
CA ALA A 121 -9.06 -0.24 14.66
C ALA A 121 -8.94 1.21 14.16
N PHE A 122 -9.87 1.60 13.32
CA PHE A 122 -9.98 2.95 12.75
C PHE A 122 -11.46 3.31 12.56
N SER A 123 -11.69 4.59 12.38
CA SER A 123 -12.95 5.09 11.88
C SER A 123 -12.72 6.16 10.80
N VAL A 124 -13.76 6.48 10.05
CA VAL A 124 -13.72 7.53 9.03
C VAL A 124 -14.90 8.47 9.21
N ALA A 125 -14.70 9.74 8.89
CA ALA A 125 -15.76 10.74 9.03
C ALA A 125 -16.95 10.44 8.09
N ASP A 126 -16.65 9.99 6.88
CA ASP A 126 -17.67 9.59 5.89
C ASP A 126 -17.33 8.23 5.28
N PRO A 127 -18.04 7.16 5.68
CA PRO A 127 -17.84 5.83 5.11
C PRO A 127 -18.19 5.71 3.61
N ALA A 128 -18.95 6.65 3.03
CA ALA A 128 -19.23 6.68 1.60
C ALA A 128 -18.02 7.18 0.78
N ASN A 129 -17.06 7.82 1.44
CA ASN A 129 -15.84 8.35 0.85
C ASN A 129 -14.61 7.44 1.09
N ILE A 130 -14.84 6.12 1.18
CA ILE A 130 -13.80 5.09 1.03
C ILE A 130 -14.23 4.11 -0.06
N ASP A 131 -13.25 3.47 -0.70
CA ASP A 131 -13.54 2.46 -1.73
C ASP A 131 -12.40 1.43 -1.79
N GLY A 132 -12.70 0.24 -2.33
CA GLY A 132 -11.74 -0.83 -2.52
C GLY A 132 -11.20 -1.43 -1.20
N GLN A 133 -11.95 -1.30 -0.08
CA GLN A 133 -11.52 -1.85 1.20
C GLN A 133 -11.27 -3.34 1.10
N SER A 134 -10.05 -3.76 1.40
CA SER A 134 -9.60 -5.15 1.35
C SER A 134 -8.93 -5.53 2.68
N SER A 135 -9.43 -6.58 3.31
CA SER A 135 -8.82 -7.20 4.48
C SER A 135 -7.75 -8.19 4.02
N VAL A 136 -6.54 -8.03 4.50
CA VAL A 136 -5.35 -8.75 4.00
C VAL A 136 -4.58 -9.37 5.15
N GLU A 137 -4.45 -10.69 5.17
CA GLU A 137 -3.55 -11.35 6.11
C GLU A 137 -2.11 -11.30 5.57
N PHE A 138 -1.21 -10.74 6.38
CA PHE A 138 0.24 -10.81 6.19
C PHE A 138 0.82 -11.86 7.11
N ARG A 139 1.55 -12.84 6.57
CA ARG A 139 2.15 -13.94 7.33
C ARG A 139 3.61 -14.14 6.96
N LEU A 140 4.44 -14.33 7.98
CA LEU A 140 5.82 -14.79 7.84
C LEU A 140 6.09 -15.90 8.85
N GLY A 141 6.16 -17.13 8.39
CA GLY A 141 6.25 -18.32 9.25
C GLY A 141 5.02 -18.49 10.12
N ILE A 142 5.22 -18.49 11.44
CA ILE A 142 4.12 -18.61 12.43
C ILE A 142 3.54 -17.25 12.84
N LEU A 143 4.16 -16.16 12.44
CA LEU A 143 3.72 -14.80 12.77
C LEU A 143 2.76 -14.30 11.70
N ASN A 144 1.68 -13.67 12.11
CA ASN A 144 0.71 -13.06 11.20
C ASN A 144 0.09 -11.80 11.80
N THR A 145 -0.46 -10.98 10.92
CA THR A 145 -1.27 -9.81 11.26
C THR A 145 -2.18 -9.49 10.07
N ASP A 146 -3.33 -8.88 10.35
CA ASP A 146 -4.28 -8.48 9.33
C ASP A 146 -4.20 -6.96 9.11
N TYR A 147 -4.35 -6.54 7.86
CA TYR A 147 -4.42 -5.15 7.45
C TYR A 147 -5.72 -4.87 6.73
N GLU A 148 -6.24 -3.66 6.90
CA GLU A 148 -7.26 -3.09 6.05
C GLU A 148 -6.60 -2.09 5.11
N CYS A 149 -6.66 -2.35 3.79
CA CYS A 149 -6.14 -1.46 2.76
C CYS A 149 -7.29 -0.89 1.93
N MET A 150 -7.29 0.45 1.68
CA MET A 150 -8.38 1.14 0.99
C MET A 150 -7.94 2.44 0.37
N TYR A 151 -8.73 2.95 -0.58
CA TYR A 151 -8.67 4.33 -1.03
C TYR A 151 -9.55 5.24 -0.18
N ILE A 152 -9.10 6.48 -0.02
CA ILE A 152 -9.81 7.56 0.69
C ILE A 152 -10.11 8.66 -0.31
N ALA A 153 -11.39 8.94 -0.52
CA ALA A 153 -11.86 10.07 -1.32
C ALA A 153 -11.97 11.34 -0.47
N ALA A 154 -11.81 12.50 -1.08
CA ALA A 154 -12.04 13.77 -0.44
C ALA A 154 -13.49 14.26 -0.68
N PRO A 155 -14.10 15.03 0.30
CA PRO A 155 -13.56 15.29 1.63
C PRO A 155 -13.76 14.11 2.58
N ASN A 156 -12.76 13.81 3.42
CA ASN A 156 -12.87 12.77 4.45
C ASN A 156 -11.81 12.97 5.53
N GLN A 157 -11.98 12.29 6.66
CA GLN A 157 -10.97 12.15 7.69
C GLN A 157 -10.88 10.70 8.13
N PHE A 158 -9.66 10.18 8.22
CA PHE A 158 -9.35 8.87 8.75
C PHE A 158 -8.78 9.03 10.16
N PHE A 159 -9.43 8.42 11.13
CA PHE A 159 -9.05 8.44 12.53
C PHE A 159 -8.43 7.13 12.93
N THR A 160 -7.22 7.17 13.46
CA THR A 160 -6.55 5.99 14.01
C THR A 160 -6.98 5.78 15.47
N GLU A 161 -7.28 4.54 15.84
CA GLU A 161 -7.69 4.17 17.20
C GLU A 161 -6.58 3.40 17.95
N GLY A 162 -5.34 3.51 17.50
CA GLY A 162 -4.22 2.80 18.09
C GLY A 162 -2.86 3.29 17.61
N ASP A 163 -1.82 2.48 17.85
CA ASP A 163 -0.47 2.81 17.44
C ASP A 163 -0.34 2.92 15.90
N GLY A 164 0.05 4.10 15.43
CA GLY A 164 0.25 4.42 14.02
C GLY A 164 1.69 4.19 13.52
N GLY A 165 2.55 3.46 14.25
CA GLY A 165 3.93 3.18 13.83
C GLY A 165 3.99 2.49 12.45
N LEU A 166 5.11 2.65 11.74
CA LEU A 166 5.38 2.17 10.38
C LEU A 166 4.95 0.73 10.08
N ILE A 167 5.12 -0.15 11.05
CA ILE A 167 4.72 -1.55 10.92
C ILE A 167 3.20 -1.74 10.98
N ASN A 168 2.46 -0.72 11.42
CA ASN A 168 1.03 -0.77 11.58
C ASN A 168 0.28 0.03 10.53
N LEU A 169 0.82 1.18 10.10
CA LEU A 169 0.14 2.18 9.28
C LEU A 169 1.03 2.70 8.17
N SER A 170 0.49 2.80 6.96
CA SER A 170 1.03 3.63 5.89
C SER A 170 -0.10 4.39 5.19
N PHE A 171 0.15 5.68 4.91
CA PHE A 171 -0.61 6.48 3.97
C PHE A 171 0.29 6.93 2.82
N THR A 172 -0.20 6.82 1.60
CA THR A 172 0.32 7.57 0.46
C THR A 172 -0.77 8.51 -0.01
N HIS A 173 -0.50 9.81 -0.08
CA HIS A 173 -1.52 10.82 -0.30
C HIS A 173 -1.03 11.99 -1.16
N THR A 174 -1.97 12.75 -1.72
CA THR A 174 -1.73 13.99 -2.45
C THR A 174 -1.61 15.18 -1.50
N ASP A 175 -1.25 16.35 -2.03
CA ASP A 175 -1.21 17.63 -1.29
C ASP A 175 -2.58 18.09 -0.75
N ARG A 176 -3.67 17.45 -1.18
CA ARG A 176 -5.02 17.70 -0.66
C ARG A 176 -5.28 17.03 0.69
N CYS A 177 -4.36 16.21 1.16
CA CYS A 177 -4.44 15.58 2.47
C CYS A 177 -3.34 16.11 3.40
N THR A 178 -3.68 16.22 4.67
CA THR A 178 -2.76 16.60 5.75
C THR A 178 -2.72 15.48 6.78
N PHE A 179 -1.51 15.01 7.08
CA PHE A 179 -1.26 14.02 8.10
C PHE A 179 -0.88 14.68 9.42
N ASP A 180 -1.56 14.32 10.50
CA ASP A 180 -1.24 14.73 11.85
C ASP A 180 -0.31 13.71 12.51
N GLN A 181 0.91 14.13 12.85
CA GLN A 181 1.92 13.24 13.44
C GLN A 181 1.67 12.92 14.92
N GLU A 182 0.84 13.71 15.62
CA GLU A 182 0.55 13.49 17.04
C GLU A 182 -0.53 12.43 17.22
N THR A 183 -1.57 12.51 16.38
CA THR A 183 -2.72 11.58 16.42
C THR A 183 -2.60 10.43 15.43
N ALA A 184 -1.73 10.55 14.44
CA ALA A 184 -1.63 9.68 13.27
C ALA A 184 -2.88 9.70 12.38
N ASP A 185 -3.69 10.74 12.43
CA ASP A 185 -4.88 10.91 11.62
C ASP A 185 -4.55 11.54 10.26
N LEU A 186 -5.39 11.28 9.26
CA LEU A 186 -5.28 11.89 7.94
C LEU A 186 -6.57 12.64 7.60
N THR A 187 -6.44 13.91 7.23
CA THR A 187 -7.55 14.73 6.75
C THR A 187 -7.36 15.09 5.29
N CYS A 188 -8.33 14.78 4.43
CA CYS A 188 -8.36 15.12 3.00
C CYS A 188 -9.49 16.12 2.70
N VAL A 189 -9.20 17.16 1.87
CA VAL A 189 -10.13 18.25 1.51
C VAL A 189 -10.33 18.36 0.00
#